data_dfda43dff7b396864f2360e76901049f
#
_entry.id   dfda43dff7b396864f2360e76901049f
#
_cell.length_a   1.000
_cell.length_b   1.000
_cell.length_c   1.000
_cell.angle_alpha   90.00
_cell.angle_beta   90.00
_cell.angle_gamma   90.00
#
_symmetry.space_group_name_H-M   'P 1'
#
loop_
_entity.id
_entity.type
_entity.pdbx_description
1 polymer ?
#
loop_
_entity_poly.entity_id
_entity_poly.type
_entity_poly.pdbx_seq_one_letter_code
_entity_poly.pdbx_strand_id
1 'polypeptide(L)'
;MIVFLCARLLYMNHTLTATSASLDATVACAEISGQLNVSDFHSAFILIFCSSQYDLSQLATKLQQQFPHTPCFGCTTAGEFAKDGYKRETIVAVSFSSEYFIFSSALVTNLKEFDVVSAKELMNDLNARLVVGQKDDFVPNNFVLSLVDGLSSKEEEFLLNIDSAMSGIPHFGGSAGDDQMLNNTYVLYDGKFHDSAAVIINVHSTLKFRVFTVNHIAESLGKLVVTDADPATRQVFEINAEPAAQVYADLVGKTVETLEPDDFALYPLAVKVGNEYYIRSIQRATDAFHSLSFYCAVDIGIVLNKVSLRSINDGLHEKLSELQSELGKPAMVLGMDCFLRRVEVEHKGLCNETKELHQQYNIVGFNAYGEHIKGIHLNQTFTGVYLSEETHG
;
A
#
# COMPACT_ATOMS: atom_id res chain seq x y z
N MET A 1 40.54 -40.80 6.05
CA MET A 1 39.11 -40.75 6.41
C MET A 1 38.73 -39.28 6.40
N ILE A 2 38.34 -38.78 5.22
CA ILE A 2 38.01 -37.37 4.97
C ILE A 2 36.52 -37.24 5.26
N VAL A 3 36.17 -36.54 6.33
CA VAL A 3 34.80 -36.20 6.66
C VAL A 3 34.38 -35.06 5.74
N PHE A 4 33.56 -35.36 4.75
CA PHE A 4 32.84 -34.32 3.99
C PHE A 4 31.85 -33.66 4.93
N LEU A 5 32.19 -32.49 5.43
CA LEU A 5 31.22 -31.55 5.98
C LEU A 5 30.44 -31.00 4.79
N CYS A 6 29.33 -31.65 4.47
CA CYS A 6 28.31 -31.08 3.59
C CYS A 6 27.68 -29.91 4.35
N ALA A 7 28.19 -28.68 4.14
CA ALA A 7 27.51 -27.48 4.56
C ALA A 7 26.16 -27.45 3.80
N ARG A 8 25.09 -27.90 4.45
CA ARG A 8 23.72 -27.53 4.05
C ARG A 8 23.70 -26.02 4.11
N LEU A 9 23.81 -25.36 2.98
CA LEU A 9 23.27 -24.02 2.79
C LEU A 9 21.75 -24.15 3.02
N LEU A 10 21.34 -24.04 4.26
CA LEU A 10 19.95 -23.80 4.62
C LEU A 10 19.62 -22.46 3.96
N TYR A 11 18.84 -22.50 2.88
CA TYR A 11 18.14 -21.33 2.39
C TYR A 11 17.19 -20.90 3.51
N MET A 12 17.64 -19.97 4.34
CA MET A 12 16.83 -19.45 5.43
C MET A 12 15.79 -18.52 4.80
N ASN A 13 14.55 -18.95 4.83
CA ASN A 13 13.45 -18.12 4.34
C ASN A 13 13.23 -16.98 5.33
N HIS A 14 13.50 -15.73 4.92
CA HIS A 14 13.23 -14.55 5.73
C HIS A 14 11.73 -14.25 5.79
N THR A 15 11.05 -14.51 4.68
CA THR A 15 9.60 -14.34 4.50
C THR A 15 9.03 -15.48 3.66
N LEU A 16 7.75 -15.78 3.83
CA LEU A 16 6.99 -16.70 2.97
C LEU A 16 5.79 -15.97 2.37
N THR A 17 5.48 -16.28 1.12
CA THR A 17 4.29 -15.78 0.44
C THR A 17 3.38 -16.93 0.08
N ALA A 18 2.09 -16.78 0.34
CA ALA A 18 1.06 -17.72 -0.03
C ALA A 18 -0.10 -17.01 -0.76
N THR A 19 -0.75 -17.72 -1.68
CA THR A 19 -1.87 -17.16 -2.45
C THR A 19 -2.99 -18.17 -2.60
N SER A 20 -4.23 -17.69 -2.66
CA SER A 20 -5.39 -18.51 -3.02
C SER A 20 -6.32 -17.71 -3.94
N ALA A 21 -6.88 -18.40 -4.94
CA ALA A 21 -7.90 -17.86 -5.83
C ALA A 21 -9.31 -18.39 -5.49
N SER A 22 -9.47 -19.10 -4.39
CA SER A 22 -10.78 -19.57 -3.93
C SER A 22 -11.48 -18.49 -3.12
N LEU A 23 -12.69 -18.10 -3.51
CA LEU A 23 -13.55 -17.21 -2.71
C LEU A 23 -14.22 -17.90 -1.52
N ASP A 24 -14.14 -19.24 -1.41
CA ASP A 24 -14.53 -19.94 -0.19
C ASP A 24 -13.47 -19.73 0.88
N ALA A 25 -13.83 -19.04 1.95
CA ALA A 25 -12.91 -18.69 3.04
C ALA A 25 -12.27 -19.91 3.71
N THR A 26 -12.96 -21.06 3.79
CA THR A 26 -12.43 -22.29 4.38
C THR A 26 -11.34 -22.89 3.49
N VAL A 27 -11.61 -22.96 2.18
CA VAL A 27 -10.64 -23.46 1.19
C VAL A 27 -9.44 -22.53 1.10
N ALA A 28 -9.68 -21.22 0.97
CA ALA A 28 -8.63 -20.22 0.88
C ALA A 28 -7.68 -20.25 2.09
N CYS A 29 -8.22 -20.27 3.32
CA CYS A 29 -7.40 -20.35 4.52
C CYS A 29 -6.61 -21.66 4.63
N ALA A 30 -7.17 -22.79 4.19
CA ALA A 30 -6.47 -24.07 4.16
C ALA A 30 -5.31 -24.05 3.14
N GLU A 31 -5.51 -23.49 1.95
CA GLU A 31 -4.47 -23.32 0.91
C GLU A 31 -3.34 -22.41 1.39
N ILE A 32 -3.69 -21.27 2.01
CA ILE A 32 -2.72 -20.34 2.60
C ILE A 32 -1.92 -21.01 3.71
N SER A 33 -2.60 -21.67 4.66
CA SER A 33 -1.94 -22.36 5.76
C SER A 33 -1.01 -23.47 5.25
N GLY A 34 -1.44 -24.26 4.26
CA GLY A 34 -0.62 -25.30 3.64
C GLY A 34 0.66 -24.76 3.00
N GLN A 35 0.61 -23.58 2.34
CA GLN A 35 1.76 -22.94 1.71
C GLN A 35 2.71 -22.29 2.74
N LEU A 36 2.18 -21.79 3.87
CA LEU A 36 2.98 -21.16 4.92
C LEU A 36 3.55 -22.16 5.94
N ASN A 37 3.08 -23.41 5.94
CA ASN A 37 3.54 -24.47 6.84
C ASN A 37 4.85 -25.08 6.31
N VAL A 38 5.95 -24.36 6.50
CA VAL A 38 7.29 -24.79 6.12
C VAL A 38 8.06 -25.20 7.36
N SER A 39 8.76 -26.35 7.31
CA SER A 39 9.59 -26.84 8.42
C SER A 39 10.64 -25.81 8.81
N ASP A 40 10.80 -25.59 10.11
CA ASP A 40 11.77 -24.68 10.70
C ASP A 40 11.52 -23.18 10.43
N PHE A 41 10.34 -22.82 9.90
CA PHE A 41 9.92 -21.43 9.75
C PHE A 41 8.89 -21.05 10.85
N HIS A 42 9.24 -20.10 11.67
CA HIS A 42 8.39 -19.57 12.72
C HIS A 42 7.94 -18.14 12.38
N SER A 43 6.65 -17.95 12.24
CA SER A 43 6.07 -16.66 11.91
C SER A 43 6.05 -15.71 13.13
N ALA A 44 6.58 -14.51 12.98
CA ALA A 44 6.34 -13.41 13.92
C ALA A 44 4.91 -12.89 13.77
N PHE A 45 4.50 -12.60 12.54
CA PHE A 45 3.15 -12.17 12.14
C PHE A 45 2.90 -12.49 10.66
N ILE A 46 1.64 -12.38 10.26
CA ILE A 46 1.22 -12.59 8.87
C ILE A 46 0.44 -11.36 8.40
N LEU A 47 0.78 -10.83 7.22
CA LEU A 47 -0.05 -9.85 6.50
C LEU A 47 -1.01 -10.59 5.56
N ILE A 48 -2.27 -10.16 5.55
CA ILE A 48 -3.35 -10.72 4.74
C ILE A 48 -3.94 -9.61 3.87
N PHE A 49 -3.83 -9.75 2.57
CA PHE A 49 -4.45 -8.86 1.58
C PHE A 49 -5.50 -9.65 0.84
N CYS A 50 -6.75 -9.20 0.85
CA CYS A 50 -7.85 -9.99 0.31
C CYS A 50 -8.90 -9.15 -0.41
N SER A 51 -9.55 -9.74 -1.41
CA SER A 51 -10.72 -9.16 -2.04
C SER A 51 -11.84 -8.89 -1.04
N SER A 52 -12.58 -7.83 -1.26
CA SER A 52 -13.79 -7.48 -0.47
C SER A 52 -14.96 -8.45 -0.69
N GLN A 53 -14.87 -9.34 -1.69
CA GLN A 53 -15.93 -10.31 -2.01
C GLN A 53 -15.99 -11.50 -1.05
N TYR A 54 -14.98 -11.70 -0.19
CA TYR A 54 -15.05 -12.71 0.85
C TYR A 54 -16.14 -12.38 1.89
N ASP A 55 -16.76 -13.40 2.46
CA ASP A 55 -17.41 -13.26 3.77
C ASP A 55 -16.31 -12.97 4.81
N LEU A 56 -16.12 -11.69 5.11
CA LEU A 56 -15.03 -11.22 5.96
C LEU A 56 -15.12 -11.76 7.39
N SER A 57 -16.34 -12.00 7.90
CA SER A 57 -16.55 -12.60 9.23
C SER A 57 -16.10 -14.06 9.25
N GLN A 58 -16.47 -14.82 8.21
CA GLN A 58 -16.03 -16.20 8.05
C GLN A 58 -14.51 -16.27 7.82
N LEU A 59 -13.96 -15.39 6.95
CA LEU A 59 -12.53 -15.34 6.67
C LEU A 59 -11.72 -15.08 7.94
N ALA A 60 -12.09 -14.06 8.74
CA ALA A 60 -11.44 -13.75 10.01
C ALA A 60 -11.45 -14.93 10.98
N THR A 61 -12.61 -15.59 11.11
CA THR A 61 -12.75 -16.79 11.97
C THR A 61 -11.84 -17.93 11.50
N LYS A 62 -11.77 -18.17 10.18
CA LYS A 62 -10.92 -19.23 9.62
C LYS A 62 -9.44 -18.92 9.76
N LEU A 63 -9.03 -17.67 9.57
CA LEU A 63 -7.64 -17.23 9.82
C LEU A 63 -7.23 -17.49 11.27
N GLN A 64 -8.06 -17.14 12.25
CA GLN A 64 -7.79 -17.43 13.66
C GLN A 64 -7.68 -18.92 13.96
N GLN A 65 -8.50 -19.75 13.29
CA GLN A 65 -8.45 -21.22 13.44
C GLN A 65 -7.16 -21.81 12.86
N GLN A 66 -6.68 -21.28 11.73
CA GLN A 66 -5.46 -21.76 11.07
C GLN A 66 -4.18 -21.24 11.74
N PHE A 67 -4.22 -20.00 12.27
CA PHE A 67 -3.07 -19.32 12.88
C PHE A 67 -3.38 -18.87 14.32
N PRO A 68 -3.69 -19.80 15.25
CA PRO A 68 -4.19 -19.45 16.60
C PRO A 68 -3.16 -18.71 17.47
N HIS A 69 -1.87 -18.80 17.13
CA HIS A 69 -0.77 -18.21 17.90
C HIS A 69 0.03 -17.18 17.10
N THR A 70 -0.35 -16.93 15.86
CA THR A 70 0.34 -15.97 14.99
C THR A 70 -0.60 -14.82 14.66
N PRO A 71 -0.29 -13.59 15.07
CA PRO A 71 -1.11 -12.43 14.73
C PRO A 71 -1.23 -12.23 13.21
N CYS A 72 -2.46 -11.98 12.76
CA CYS A 72 -2.76 -11.66 11.37
C CYS A 72 -3.26 -10.21 11.29
N PHE A 73 -2.64 -9.44 10.42
CA PHE A 73 -2.99 -8.06 10.09
C PHE A 73 -3.26 -7.96 8.59
N GLY A 74 -3.99 -6.96 8.16
CA GLY A 74 -4.21 -6.81 6.72
C GLY A 74 -5.31 -5.84 6.37
N CYS A 75 -5.82 -5.96 5.16
CA CYS A 75 -6.95 -5.16 4.69
C CYS A 75 -7.64 -5.82 3.49
N THR A 76 -8.84 -5.32 3.18
CA THR A 76 -9.46 -5.51 1.87
C THR A 76 -8.74 -4.66 0.83
N THR A 77 -8.79 -5.06 -0.43
CA THR A 77 -7.94 -4.48 -1.48
C THR A 77 -8.70 -4.18 -2.76
N ALA A 78 -8.07 -3.48 -3.67
CA ALA A 78 -8.54 -3.33 -5.04
C ALA A 78 -7.88 -4.34 -6.00
N GLY A 79 -7.31 -5.39 -5.48
CA GLY A 79 -6.59 -6.48 -6.14
C GLY A 79 -5.27 -6.77 -5.43
N GLU A 80 -4.72 -7.93 -5.65
CA GLU A 80 -3.50 -8.41 -5.02
C GLU A 80 -2.44 -8.73 -6.07
N PHE A 81 -1.18 -8.78 -5.65
CA PHE A 81 -0.10 -9.23 -6.52
C PHE A 81 0.98 -10.00 -5.78
N ALA A 82 1.53 -10.95 -6.49
CA ALA A 82 2.68 -11.74 -6.10
C ALA A 82 3.50 -12.09 -7.35
N LYS A 83 4.32 -13.14 -7.30
CA LYS A 83 5.13 -13.61 -8.44
C LYS A 83 4.35 -13.89 -9.72
N ASP A 84 3.03 -14.14 -9.61
CA ASP A 84 2.16 -14.37 -10.76
C ASP A 84 1.58 -13.09 -11.40
N GLY A 85 2.02 -11.91 -10.93
CA GLY A 85 1.51 -10.62 -11.39
C GLY A 85 0.24 -10.20 -10.64
N TYR A 86 -0.50 -9.24 -11.20
CA TYR A 86 -1.75 -8.77 -10.63
C TYR A 86 -2.85 -9.84 -10.69
N LYS A 87 -3.66 -9.90 -9.64
CA LYS A 87 -4.83 -10.76 -9.50
C LYS A 87 -6.00 -9.96 -8.95
N ARG A 88 -7.20 -10.50 -9.11
CA ARG A 88 -8.44 -10.00 -8.51
C ARG A 88 -9.18 -11.17 -7.87
N GLU A 89 -10.03 -10.86 -6.90
CA GLU A 89 -10.85 -11.88 -6.23
C GLU A 89 -10.00 -13.00 -5.59
N THR A 90 -8.84 -12.60 -5.03
CA THR A 90 -7.87 -13.52 -4.44
C THR A 90 -7.57 -13.16 -2.99
N ILE A 91 -6.71 -13.92 -2.38
CA ILE A 91 -6.06 -13.60 -1.11
C ILE A 91 -4.56 -13.84 -1.25
N VAL A 92 -3.76 -12.89 -0.78
CA VAL A 92 -2.31 -12.98 -0.65
C VAL A 92 -1.93 -12.86 0.81
N ALA A 93 -1.12 -13.79 1.29
CA ALA A 93 -0.59 -13.77 2.63
C ALA A 93 0.94 -13.67 2.59
N VAL A 94 1.50 -12.85 3.48
CA VAL A 94 2.96 -12.70 3.64
C VAL A 94 3.30 -12.94 5.10
N SER A 95 4.09 -13.97 5.36
CA SER A 95 4.56 -14.32 6.69
C SER A 95 6.00 -13.86 6.90
N PHE A 96 6.26 -13.23 8.04
CA PHE A 96 7.55 -12.69 8.45
C PHE A 96 8.18 -13.60 9.51
N SER A 97 9.42 -14.04 9.31
CA SER A 97 10.11 -14.95 10.25
C SER A 97 10.45 -14.26 11.57
N SER A 98 10.12 -14.90 12.70
CA SER A 98 10.49 -14.41 14.04
C SER A 98 11.99 -14.42 14.32
N GLU A 99 12.79 -15.01 13.46
CA GLU A 99 14.26 -14.97 13.54
C GLU A 99 14.81 -13.60 13.11
N TYR A 100 14.13 -12.93 12.15
CA TYR A 100 14.59 -11.68 11.56
C TYR A 100 13.73 -10.46 11.94
N PHE A 101 12.50 -10.71 12.40
CA PHE A 101 11.54 -9.64 12.64
C PHE A 101 10.92 -9.72 14.03
N ILE A 102 10.89 -8.59 14.71
CA ILE A 102 10.09 -8.35 15.90
C ILE A 102 9.13 -7.20 15.59
N PHE A 103 7.98 -7.17 16.24
CA PHE A 103 6.97 -6.16 15.94
C PHE A 103 6.20 -5.74 17.19
N SER A 104 5.59 -4.59 17.10
CA SER A 104 4.49 -4.13 17.95
C SER A 104 3.39 -3.57 17.06
N SER A 105 2.15 -3.70 17.46
CA SER A 105 1.03 -3.27 16.63
C SER A 105 -0.07 -2.62 17.45
N ALA A 106 -0.89 -1.81 16.78
CA ALA A 106 -2.08 -1.20 17.37
C ALA A 106 -3.16 -0.99 16.31
N LEU A 107 -4.41 -0.99 16.79
CA LEU A 107 -5.59 -0.58 16.04
C LEU A 107 -6.02 0.82 16.50
N VAL A 108 -6.23 1.71 15.54
CA VAL A 108 -6.90 3.00 15.74
C VAL A 108 -8.32 2.85 15.20
N THR A 109 -9.33 2.89 16.09
CA THR A 109 -10.76 2.67 15.74
C THR A 109 -11.48 3.96 15.52
N ASN A 110 -11.15 5.06 15.66
CA ASN A 110 -11.87 6.32 15.43
C ASN A 110 -10.96 7.36 14.77
N LEU A 111 -10.80 7.22 13.46
CA LEU A 111 -9.92 8.12 12.69
C LEU A 111 -10.30 9.60 12.79
N LYS A 112 -11.60 9.91 13.07
CA LYS A 112 -12.08 11.28 13.18
C LYS A 112 -11.59 12.00 14.45
N GLU A 113 -11.31 11.24 15.50
CA GLU A 113 -10.85 11.77 16.79
C GLU A 113 -9.34 11.54 17.01
N PHE A 114 -8.66 10.90 16.06
CA PHE A 114 -7.23 10.62 16.17
C PHE A 114 -6.40 11.90 15.91
N ASP A 115 -5.85 12.44 16.97
CA ASP A 115 -5.06 13.66 16.95
C ASP A 115 -3.56 13.43 17.20
N VAL A 116 -2.78 14.50 17.18
CA VAL A 116 -1.32 14.49 17.40
C VAL A 116 -0.94 13.96 18.80
N VAL A 117 -1.79 14.17 19.82
CA VAL A 117 -1.51 13.69 21.19
C VAL A 117 -1.68 12.17 21.22
N SER A 118 -2.80 11.68 20.72
CA SER A 118 -3.08 10.24 20.56
C SER A 118 -2.00 9.53 19.74
N ALA A 119 -1.52 10.17 18.66
CA ALA A 119 -0.44 9.63 17.83
C ALA A 119 0.88 9.49 18.61
N LYS A 120 1.25 10.50 19.44
CA LYS A 120 2.46 10.45 20.26
C LYS A 120 2.37 9.36 21.32
N GLU A 121 1.25 9.27 22.04
CA GLU A 121 1.04 8.22 23.03
C GLU A 121 1.12 6.83 22.41
N LEU A 122 0.48 6.63 21.27
CA LEU A 122 0.49 5.39 20.51
C LEU A 122 1.91 4.99 20.08
N MET A 123 2.66 5.90 19.48
CA MET A 123 4.03 5.61 19.01
C MET A 123 4.99 5.36 20.17
N ASN A 124 4.85 6.06 21.29
CA ASN A 124 5.63 5.81 22.50
C ASN A 124 5.36 4.40 23.05
N ASP A 125 4.08 3.98 23.11
CA ASP A 125 3.70 2.63 23.53
C ASP A 125 4.23 1.55 22.56
N LEU A 126 4.08 1.76 21.25
CA LEU A 126 4.61 0.84 20.25
C LEU A 126 6.13 0.69 20.34
N ASN A 127 6.86 1.76 20.50
CA ASN A 127 8.31 1.74 20.67
C ASN A 127 8.72 1.04 21.99
N ALA A 128 8.03 1.32 23.10
CA ALA A 128 8.29 0.67 24.37
C ALA A 128 8.08 -0.85 24.30
N ARG A 129 6.99 -1.30 23.66
CA ARG A 129 6.70 -2.74 23.49
C ARG A 129 7.71 -3.45 22.58
N LEU A 130 8.29 -2.74 21.60
CA LEU A 130 9.28 -3.31 20.68
C LEU A 130 10.58 -3.70 21.40
N VAL A 131 10.98 -2.96 22.44
CA VAL A 131 12.23 -3.19 23.18
C VAL A 131 12.07 -4.12 24.38
N VAL A 132 10.86 -4.46 24.78
CA VAL A 132 10.60 -5.35 25.93
C VAL A 132 11.21 -6.73 25.69
N GLY A 133 12.06 -7.19 26.63
CA GLY A 133 12.71 -8.49 26.52
C GLY A 133 13.94 -8.51 25.62
N GLN A 134 14.34 -7.38 25.04
CA GLN A 134 15.59 -7.25 24.30
C GLN A 134 16.79 -7.02 25.20
N LYS A 135 18.00 -7.21 24.66
CA LYS A 135 19.24 -6.93 25.39
C LYS A 135 19.43 -5.42 25.64
N ASP A 136 20.21 -5.06 26.63
CA ASP A 136 20.46 -3.65 26.99
C ASP A 136 21.11 -2.82 25.86
N ASP A 137 21.82 -3.47 24.94
CA ASP A 137 22.45 -2.86 23.77
C ASP A 137 21.57 -2.88 22.48
N PHE A 138 20.29 -3.27 22.60
CA PHE A 138 19.38 -3.30 21.47
C PHE A 138 19.13 -1.90 20.91
N VAL A 139 19.49 -1.71 19.65
CA VAL A 139 19.20 -0.49 18.90
C VAL A 139 18.10 -0.80 17.88
N PRO A 140 16.93 -0.16 17.98
CA PRO A 140 15.86 -0.38 17.01
C PRO A 140 16.29 0.02 15.60
N ASN A 141 16.20 -0.93 14.67
CA ASN A 141 16.29 -0.69 13.22
C ASN A 141 14.93 -1.03 12.64
N ASN A 142 14.02 -0.06 12.66
CA ASN A 142 12.62 -0.30 12.43
C ASN A 142 12.01 0.61 11.37
N PHE A 143 10.92 0.13 10.81
CA PHE A 143 9.99 0.89 9.97
C PHE A 143 8.56 0.70 10.47
N VAL A 144 7.69 1.63 10.10
CA VAL A 144 6.26 1.54 10.41
C VAL A 144 5.49 1.28 9.11
N LEU A 145 4.61 0.28 9.17
CA LEU A 145 3.60 0.00 8.15
C LEU A 145 2.23 0.45 8.67
N SER A 146 1.49 1.24 7.88
CA SER A 146 0.10 1.57 8.15
C SER A 146 -0.84 1.03 7.07
N LEU A 147 -1.96 0.44 7.50
CA LEU A 147 -3.09 0.08 6.65
C LEU A 147 -4.30 0.88 7.14
N VAL A 148 -4.91 1.65 6.26
CA VAL A 148 -5.98 2.60 6.63
C VAL A 148 -7.23 2.30 5.81
N ASP A 149 -8.41 2.48 6.41
CA ASP A 149 -9.67 2.43 5.67
C ASP A 149 -9.68 3.49 4.55
N GLY A 150 -9.70 3.03 3.29
CA GLY A 150 -9.54 3.89 2.11
C GLY A 150 -10.77 4.71 1.72
N LEU A 151 -11.88 4.55 2.42
CA LEU A 151 -13.11 5.34 2.24
C LEU A 151 -13.45 6.22 3.46
N SER A 152 -12.56 6.27 4.44
CA SER A 152 -12.75 7.07 5.67
C SER A 152 -12.74 8.57 5.43
N SER A 153 -12.15 9.06 4.33
CA SER A 153 -11.83 10.46 4.04
C SER A 153 -11.01 11.15 5.15
N LYS A 154 -10.25 10.35 5.93
CA LYS A 154 -9.42 10.80 7.05
C LYS A 154 -7.96 10.40 6.91
N GLU A 155 -7.57 9.85 5.78
CA GLU A 155 -6.23 9.32 5.54
C GLU A 155 -5.18 10.41 5.68
N GLU A 156 -5.39 11.60 5.09
CA GLU A 156 -4.41 12.68 5.12
C GLU A 156 -4.20 13.21 6.55
N GLU A 157 -5.29 13.40 7.32
CA GLU A 157 -5.24 13.87 8.69
C GLU A 157 -4.57 12.84 9.61
N PHE A 158 -4.95 11.56 9.47
CA PHE A 158 -4.32 10.45 10.18
C PHE A 158 -2.81 10.39 9.91
N LEU A 159 -2.40 10.45 8.62
CA LEU A 159 -1.01 10.36 8.21
C LEU A 159 -0.17 11.52 8.73
N LEU A 160 -0.71 12.74 8.70
CA LEU A 160 -0.03 13.91 9.25
C LEU A 160 0.20 13.77 10.77
N ASN A 161 -0.81 13.31 11.50
CA ASN A 161 -0.73 13.12 12.94
C ASN A 161 0.29 12.03 13.30
N ILE A 162 0.25 10.87 12.64
CA ILE A 162 1.15 9.77 12.94
C ILE A 162 2.61 10.09 12.55
N ASP A 163 2.85 10.73 11.41
CA ASP A 163 4.20 11.13 10.98
C ASP A 163 4.87 12.09 11.98
N SER A 164 4.08 13.04 12.52
CA SER A 164 4.57 13.97 13.54
C SER A 164 5.07 13.27 14.82
N ALA A 165 4.61 12.05 15.08
CA ALA A 165 4.98 11.24 16.24
C ALA A 165 6.11 10.24 15.97
N MET A 166 6.49 9.99 14.72
CA MET A 166 7.43 8.92 14.37
C MET A 166 8.91 9.24 14.62
N SER A 167 9.26 10.51 14.90
CA SER A 167 10.65 10.90 15.22
C SER A 167 11.69 10.41 14.19
N GLY A 168 11.34 10.38 12.91
CA GLY A 168 12.22 9.97 11.81
C GLY A 168 12.25 8.47 11.49
N ILE A 169 11.43 7.64 12.14
CA ILE A 169 11.25 6.24 11.75
C ILE A 169 10.65 6.20 10.34
N PRO A 170 11.24 5.42 9.40
CA PRO A 170 10.67 5.28 8.06
C PRO A 170 9.23 4.74 8.11
N HIS A 171 8.32 5.41 7.42
CA HIS A 171 6.91 5.03 7.37
C HIS A 171 6.44 4.85 5.93
N PHE A 172 5.68 3.79 5.70
CA PHE A 172 4.96 3.55 4.46
C PHE A 172 3.66 2.78 4.74
N GLY A 173 2.80 2.70 3.73
CA GLY A 173 1.56 1.95 3.84
C GLY A 173 0.63 2.18 2.67
N GLY A 174 -0.62 1.79 2.84
CA GLY A 174 -1.65 1.95 1.84
C GLY A 174 -3.06 1.95 2.43
N SER A 175 -3.96 2.57 1.67
CA SER A 175 -5.38 2.57 1.95
C SER A 175 -6.05 1.31 1.40
N ALA A 176 -6.89 0.69 2.21
CA ALA A 176 -7.71 -0.46 1.81
C ALA A 176 -8.58 -0.12 0.59
N GLY A 177 -8.89 -1.13 -0.21
CA GLY A 177 -9.76 -1.04 -1.36
C GLY A 177 -10.91 -2.05 -1.30
N ASP A 178 -11.83 -1.99 -2.26
CA ASP A 178 -12.96 -2.92 -2.40
C ASP A 178 -13.25 -3.24 -3.87
N ASP A 179 -12.24 -3.69 -4.61
CA ASP A 179 -12.36 -4.09 -6.03
C ASP A 179 -12.98 -3.00 -6.93
N GLN A 180 -12.78 -1.72 -6.58
CA GLN A 180 -13.33 -0.54 -7.29
C GLN A 180 -14.85 -0.31 -7.10
N MET A 181 -15.47 -0.99 -6.15
CA MET A 181 -16.91 -0.81 -5.86
C MET A 181 -17.20 0.51 -5.13
N LEU A 182 -16.21 1.06 -4.41
CA LEU A 182 -16.29 2.31 -3.62
C LEU A 182 -17.45 2.29 -2.60
N ASN A 183 -17.69 1.13 -1.99
CA ASN A 183 -18.76 0.91 -1.03
C ASN A 183 -18.25 0.82 0.40
N ASN A 184 -17.35 -0.16 0.67
CA ASN A 184 -16.86 -0.42 2.01
C ASN A 184 -15.44 -1.01 1.96
N THR A 185 -14.54 -0.45 2.75
CA THR A 185 -13.17 -0.93 2.93
C THR A 185 -12.91 -1.26 4.39
N TYR A 186 -12.04 -2.24 4.64
CA TYR A 186 -11.80 -2.74 6.00
C TYR A 186 -10.33 -3.03 6.23
N VAL A 187 -9.89 -2.86 7.47
CA VAL A 187 -8.59 -3.33 7.96
C VAL A 187 -8.76 -4.50 8.92
N LEU A 188 -7.87 -5.48 8.85
CA LEU A 188 -7.88 -6.70 9.69
C LEU A 188 -6.95 -6.51 10.88
N TYR A 189 -7.51 -6.66 12.09
CA TYR A 189 -6.76 -6.66 13.34
C TYR A 189 -7.43 -7.58 14.37
N ASP A 190 -6.64 -8.34 15.10
CA ASP A 190 -7.11 -9.25 16.18
C ASP A 190 -8.30 -10.13 15.75
N GLY A 191 -8.19 -10.70 14.54
CA GLY A 191 -9.20 -11.62 13.99
C GLY A 191 -10.55 -10.98 13.67
N LYS A 192 -10.59 -9.67 13.42
CA LYS A 192 -11.77 -8.92 13.00
C LYS A 192 -11.44 -7.91 11.92
N PHE A 193 -12.38 -7.68 11.02
CA PHE A 193 -12.35 -6.59 10.08
C PHE A 193 -13.03 -5.35 10.66
N HIS A 194 -12.37 -4.20 10.55
CA HIS A 194 -12.79 -2.92 11.10
C HIS A 194 -12.88 -1.88 9.97
N ASP A 195 -13.96 -1.12 9.95
CA ASP A 195 -14.13 0.09 9.15
C ASP A 195 -13.69 1.33 9.94
N SER A 196 -13.59 2.47 9.27
CA SER A 196 -13.22 3.76 9.89
C SER A 196 -12.00 3.65 10.81
N ALA A 197 -11.05 2.78 10.46
CA ALA A 197 -9.96 2.36 11.31
C ALA A 197 -8.61 2.33 10.57
N ALA A 198 -7.53 2.29 11.34
CA ALA A 198 -6.18 2.05 10.82
C ALA A 198 -5.45 1.01 11.68
N VAL A 199 -4.66 0.17 11.03
CA VAL A 199 -3.69 -0.73 11.66
C VAL A 199 -2.30 -0.14 11.51
N ILE A 200 -1.57 -0.05 12.62
CA ILE A 200 -0.18 0.40 12.65
C ILE A 200 0.67 -0.76 13.15
N ILE A 201 1.72 -1.08 12.41
CA ILE A 201 2.67 -2.14 12.75
C ILE A 201 4.07 -1.52 12.74
N ASN A 202 4.71 -1.45 13.89
CA ASN A 202 6.10 -1.03 14.04
C ASN A 202 6.97 -2.30 14.00
N VAL A 203 7.77 -2.44 12.96
CA VAL A 203 8.54 -3.65 12.66
C VAL A 203 10.02 -3.36 12.79
N HIS A 204 10.69 -4.05 13.70
CA HIS A 204 12.15 -4.12 13.72
C HIS A 204 12.62 -5.24 12.78
N SER A 205 13.66 -4.97 12.02
CA SER A 205 14.29 -5.93 11.10
C SER A 205 15.79 -6.03 11.37
N THR A 206 16.31 -7.25 11.42
CA THR A 206 17.75 -7.49 11.36
C THR A 206 18.29 -7.43 9.94
N LEU A 207 17.41 -7.50 8.92
CA LEU A 207 17.77 -7.33 7.53
C LEU A 207 17.96 -5.85 7.18
N LYS A 208 18.85 -5.56 6.24
CA LYS A 208 18.91 -4.24 5.61
C LYS A 208 17.60 -3.96 4.88
N PHE A 209 17.10 -2.74 4.99
CA PHE A 209 15.88 -2.35 4.29
C PHE A 209 15.90 -0.89 3.82
N ARG A 210 15.01 -0.57 2.90
CA ARG A 210 14.73 0.79 2.47
C ARG A 210 13.25 0.95 2.15
N VAL A 211 12.60 1.92 2.78
CA VAL A 211 11.27 2.39 2.38
C VAL A 211 11.43 3.34 1.20
N PHE A 212 10.61 3.16 0.17
CA PHE A 212 10.70 3.93 -1.07
C PHE A 212 9.33 4.16 -1.70
N THR A 213 9.27 5.14 -2.60
CA THR A 213 8.12 5.39 -3.49
C THR A 213 8.62 5.69 -4.89
N VAL A 214 7.81 5.34 -5.87
CA VAL A 214 8.07 5.60 -7.30
C VAL A 214 6.80 6.14 -7.94
N ASN A 215 6.90 7.26 -8.64
CA ASN A 215 5.92 7.70 -9.62
C ASN A 215 6.50 7.58 -11.04
N HIS A 216 5.66 7.73 -12.06
CA HIS A 216 6.08 7.65 -13.45
C HIS A 216 5.70 8.91 -14.25
N ILE A 217 5.65 10.06 -13.58
CA ILE A 217 5.43 11.36 -14.21
C ILE A 217 6.65 11.71 -15.07
N ALA A 218 6.42 12.11 -16.33
CA ALA A 218 7.47 12.58 -17.22
C ALA A 218 7.60 14.11 -17.17
N GLU A 219 6.55 14.84 -17.56
CA GLU A 219 6.58 16.28 -17.62
C GLU A 219 5.21 16.93 -17.42
N SER A 220 5.19 18.23 -17.11
CA SER A 220 3.98 19.04 -17.05
C SER A 220 3.65 19.63 -18.40
N LEU A 221 2.41 19.43 -18.87
CA LEU A 221 1.91 19.88 -20.17
C LEU A 221 1.03 21.14 -20.09
N GLY A 222 0.61 21.56 -18.90
CA GLY A 222 -0.25 22.71 -18.72
C GLY A 222 -0.71 22.88 -17.27
N LYS A 223 -1.25 24.03 -16.94
CA LYS A 223 -1.70 24.40 -15.58
C LYS A 223 -3.19 24.71 -15.58
N LEU A 224 -3.86 24.29 -14.53
CA LEU A 224 -5.27 24.49 -14.25
C LEU A 224 -5.40 25.00 -12.81
N VAL A 225 -6.24 25.99 -12.58
CA VAL A 225 -6.43 26.55 -11.22
C VAL A 225 -7.78 26.11 -10.70
N VAL A 226 -7.83 25.52 -9.53
CA VAL A 226 -9.07 25.18 -8.83
C VAL A 226 -9.70 26.47 -8.31
N THR A 227 -10.90 26.81 -8.77
CA THR A 227 -11.61 28.05 -8.43
C THR A 227 -12.77 27.84 -7.47
N ASP A 228 -13.31 26.60 -7.41
CA ASP A 228 -14.31 26.21 -6.40
C ASP A 228 -14.14 24.73 -6.04
N ALA A 229 -14.11 24.42 -4.73
CA ALA A 229 -13.93 23.06 -4.20
C ALA A 229 -14.42 22.95 -2.74
N ASP A 230 -14.74 21.72 -2.34
CA ASP A 230 -14.93 21.31 -0.95
C ASP A 230 -13.94 20.19 -0.59
N PRO A 231 -12.83 20.51 0.10
CA PRO A 231 -11.83 19.52 0.49
C PRO A 231 -12.38 18.43 1.42
N ALA A 232 -13.41 18.74 2.23
CA ALA A 232 -13.98 17.79 3.19
C ALA A 232 -14.73 16.65 2.48
N THR A 233 -15.37 16.94 1.36
CA THR A 233 -16.05 15.96 0.51
C THR A 233 -15.20 15.53 -0.69
N ARG A 234 -13.96 16.06 -0.81
CA ARG A 234 -13.03 15.79 -1.90
C ARG A 234 -13.61 16.12 -3.28
N GLN A 235 -14.47 17.12 -3.37
CA GLN A 235 -15.09 17.55 -4.63
C GLN A 235 -14.48 18.86 -5.12
N VAL A 236 -14.22 18.91 -6.43
CA VAL A 236 -13.85 20.12 -7.17
C VAL A 236 -14.99 20.47 -8.10
N PHE A 237 -15.59 21.64 -7.91
CA PHE A 237 -16.74 22.12 -8.67
C PHE A 237 -16.31 22.93 -9.89
N GLU A 238 -15.26 23.77 -9.75
CA GLU A 238 -14.77 24.62 -10.82
C GLU A 238 -13.25 24.58 -10.97
N ILE A 239 -12.82 24.60 -12.22
CA ILE A 239 -11.44 24.76 -12.65
C ILE A 239 -11.40 25.90 -13.66
N ASN A 240 -10.54 26.93 -13.45
CA ASN A 240 -10.45 28.12 -14.29
C ASN A 240 -11.79 28.85 -14.45
N ALA A 241 -12.65 28.83 -13.42
CA ALA A 241 -14.02 29.39 -13.40
C ALA A 241 -14.98 28.72 -14.42
N GLU A 242 -14.73 27.48 -14.80
CA GLU A 242 -15.61 26.63 -15.60
C GLU A 242 -15.90 25.31 -14.87
N PRO A 243 -17.02 24.59 -15.17
CA PRO A 243 -17.34 23.32 -14.53
C PRO A 243 -16.20 22.31 -14.66
N ALA A 244 -15.74 21.77 -13.53
CA ALA A 244 -14.50 20.97 -13.46
C ALA A 244 -14.52 19.74 -14.36
N ALA A 245 -15.67 19.02 -14.44
CA ALA A 245 -15.78 17.85 -15.28
C ALA A 245 -15.72 18.21 -16.77
N GLN A 246 -16.25 19.38 -17.18
CA GLN A 246 -16.18 19.85 -18.56
C GLN A 246 -14.74 20.19 -18.93
N VAL A 247 -14.03 20.94 -18.08
CA VAL A 247 -12.61 21.28 -18.31
C VAL A 247 -11.77 20.02 -18.45
N TYR A 248 -12.01 19.00 -17.62
CA TYR A 248 -11.29 17.74 -17.72
C TYR A 248 -11.64 16.96 -18.99
N ALA A 249 -12.92 16.87 -19.36
CA ALA A 249 -13.38 16.20 -20.58
C ALA A 249 -12.75 16.84 -21.84
N ASP A 250 -12.75 18.16 -21.93
CA ASP A 250 -12.09 18.90 -23.03
C ASP A 250 -10.57 18.64 -23.05
N LEU A 251 -9.93 18.56 -21.88
CA LEU A 251 -8.49 18.28 -21.75
C LEU A 251 -8.11 16.90 -22.31
N VAL A 252 -9.00 15.90 -22.20
CA VAL A 252 -8.77 14.53 -22.71
C VAL A 252 -9.43 14.27 -24.06
N GLY A 253 -10.12 15.27 -24.65
CA GLY A 253 -10.78 15.19 -25.96
C GLY A 253 -12.05 14.35 -25.96
N LYS A 254 -12.79 14.35 -24.86
CA LYS A 254 -14.06 13.63 -24.65
C LYS A 254 -15.19 14.57 -24.23
N THR A 255 -16.41 14.05 -24.04
CA THR A 255 -17.49 14.72 -23.35
C THR A 255 -17.63 14.16 -21.93
N VAL A 256 -18.31 14.86 -21.03
CA VAL A 256 -18.47 14.42 -19.62
C VAL A 256 -19.13 13.03 -19.57
N GLU A 257 -20.12 12.79 -20.43
CA GLU A 257 -20.88 11.53 -20.48
C GLU A 257 -20.06 10.34 -21.00
N THR A 258 -18.95 10.60 -21.70
CA THR A 258 -18.06 9.57 -22.27
C THR A 258 -16.79 9.37 -21.46
N LEU A 259 -16.64 10.04 -20.31
CA LEU A 259 -15.54 9.81 -19.39
C LEU A 259 -15.67 8.44 -18.73
N GLU A 260 -14.58 7.68 -18.74
CA GLU A 260 -14.47 6.35 -18.16
C GLU A 260 -13.37 6.32 -17.11
N PRO A 261 -13.37 5.36 -16.16
CA PRO A 261 -12.33 5.22 -15.13
C PRO A 261 -10.91 5.16 -15.71
N ASP A 262 -10.73 4.57 -16.89
CA ASP A 262 -9.43 4.47 -17.58
C ASP A 262 -8.87 5.85 -17.94
N ASP A 263 -9.72 6.83 -18.26
CA ASP A 263 -9.28 8.19 -18.58
C ASP A 263 -8.57 8.83 -17.40
N PHE A 264 -9.08 8.60 -16.18
CA PHE A 264 -8.48 9.15 -14.95
C PHE A 264 -7.12 8.52 -14.63
N ALA A 265 -6.92 7.26 -15.02
CA ALA A 265 -5.64 6.58 -14.90
C ALA A 265 -4.62 7.07 -15.92
N LEU A 266 -5.05 7.28 -17.17
CA LEU A 266 -4.17 7.59 -18.30
C LEU A 266 -3.83 9.08 -18.45
N TYR A 267 -4.70 9.97 -17.95
CA TYR A 267 -4.54 11.42 -18.05
C TYR A 267 -4.63 12.11 -16.67
N PRO A 268 -3.73 11.78 -15.74
CA PRO A 268 -3.81 12.29 -14.38
C PRO A 268 -3.51 13.77 -14.28
N LEU A 269 -4.03 14.37 -13.21
CA LEU A 269 -3.69 15.71 -12.77
C LEU A 269 -2.73 15.63 -11.58
N ALA A 270 -1.78 16.56 -11.48
CA ALA A 270 -0.79 16.58 -10.42
C ALA A 270 -0.63 17.96 -9.79
N VAL A 271 -0.27 18.02 -8.51
CA VAL A 271 0.20 19.24 -7.85
C VAL A 271 1.72 19.25 -7.81
N LYS A 272 2.32 20.42 -7.89
CA LYS A 272 3.76 20.59 -7.70
C LYS A 272 4.04 21.10 -6.30
N VAL A 273 4.85 20.34 -5.55
CA VAL A 273 5.32 20.73 -4.21
C VAL A 273 6.84 20.75 -4.24
N GLY A 274 7.43 21.93 -4.09
CA GLY A 274 8.87 22.10 -4.32
C GLY A 274 9.24 21.80 -5.78
N ASN A 275 10.10 20.82 -5.99
CA ASN A 275 10.52 20.36 -7.32
C ASN A 275 9.81 19.08 -7.78
N GLU A 276 8.97 18.47 -6.94
CA GLU A 276 8.34 17.20 -7.20
C GLU A 276 6.86 17.36 -7.60
N TYR A 277 6.38 16.45 -8.44
CA TYR A 277 4.97 16.36 -8.81
C TYR A 277 4.31 15.19 -8.09
N TYR A 278 3.12 15.44 -7.55
CA TYR A 278 2.29 14.46 -6.84
C TYR A 278 0.92 14.37 -7.52
N ILE A 279 0.57 13.21 -8.02
CA ILE A 279 -0.72 13.00 -8.66
C ILE A 279 -1.85 13.18 -7.63
N ARG A 280 -2.91 13.81 -8.08
CA ARG A 280 -4.21 13.93 -7.42
C ARG A 280 -5.21 13.18 -8.30
N SER A 281 -5.45 11.93 -7.96
CA SER A 281 -6.26 11.06 -8.80
C SER A 281 -7.73 11.40 -8.69
N ILE A 282 -8.35 11.55 -9.86
CA ILE A 282 -9.79 11.70 -9.99
C ILE A 282 -10.43 10.32 -9.74
N GLN A 283 -11.48 10.29 -8.93
CA GLN A 283 -12.27 9.11 -8.62
C GLN A 283 -13.40 8.94 -9.65
N ARG A 284 -14.11 10.02 -9.91
CA ARG A 284 -15.23 10.05 -10.86
C ARG A 284 -15.62 11.47 -11.24
N ALA A 285 -16.27 11.60 -12.40
CA ALA A 285 -17.08 12.78 -12.73
C ALA A 285 -18.50 12.60 -12.18
N THR A 286 -19.14 13.69 -11.74
CA THR A 286 -20.52 13.67 -11.24
C THR A 286 -21.43 14.46 -12.17
N ASP A 287 -22.49 13.80 -12.68
CA ASP A 287 -23.40 14.38 -13.67
C ASP A 287 -24.22 15.57 -13.13
N ALA A 288 -24.60 15.52 -11.84
CA ALA A 288 -25.52 16.49 -11.26
C ALA A 288 -24.97 17.91 -11.19
N PHE A 289 -23.63 18.07 -11.09
CA PHE A 289 -22.97 19.37 -10.92
C PHE A 289 -21.79 19.57 -11.87
N HIS A 290 -21.56 18.67 -12.81
CA HIS A 290 -20.36 18.64 -13.66
C HIS A 290 -19.06 18.80 -12.85
N SER A 291 -19.02 18.21 -11.65
CA SER A 291 -17.89 18.25 -10.71
C SER A 291 -17.02 17.00 -10.81
N LEU A 292 -15.81 17.08 -10.26
CA LEU A 292 -14.89 15.95 -10.14
C LEU A 292 -14.74 15.56 -8.67
N SER A 293 -14.89 14.28 -8.33
CA SER A 293 -14.48 13.74 -7.04
C SER A 293 -13.07 13.21 -7.14
N PHE A 294 -12.27 13.40 -6.07
CA PHE A 294 -10.87 12.96 -5.99
C PHE A 294 -10.69 11.90 -4.91
N TYR A 295 -9.61 11.10 -5.01
CA TYR A 295 -9.20 10.18 -3.92
C TYR A 295 -8.50 10.91 -2.76
N CYS A 296 -8.18 12.18 -2.91
CA CYS A 296 -7.51 13.01 -1.91
C CYS A 296 -8.13 14.42 -1.87
N ALA A 297 -7.88 15.16 -0.80
CA ALA A 297 -8.34 16.52 -0.68
C ALA A 297 -7.67 17.46 -1.70
N VAL A 298 -8.49 18.30 -2.35
CA VAL A 298 -8.05 19.38 -3.26
C VAL A 298 -8.79 20.64 -2.87
N ASP A 299 -8.08 21.73 -2.62
CA ASP A 299 -8.65 22.99 -2.12
C ASP A 299 -8.61 24.09 -3.19
N ILE A 300 -9.40 25.15 -2.96
CA ILE A 300 -9.42 26.36 -3.80
C ILE A 300 -8.01 26.98 -3.86
N GLY A 301 -7.62 27.43 -5.05
CA GLY A 301 -6.32 28.04 -5.30
C GLY A 301 -5.20 27.04 -5.61
N ILE A 302 -5.45 25.73 -5.45
CA ILE A 302 -4.49 24.71 -5.87
C ILE A 302 -4.31 24.78 -7.39
N VAL A 303 -3.03 24.71 -7.82
CA VAL A 303 -2.66 24.62 -9.24
C VAL A 303 -2.46 23.15 -9.59
N LEU A 304 -3.41 22.60 -10.31
CA LEU A 304 -3.31 21.28 -10.93
C LEU A 304 -2.52 21.38 -12.24
N ASN A 305 -1.70 20.39 -12.49
CA ASN A 305 -0.92 20.30 -13.73
C ASN A 305 -1.42 19.08 -14.52
N LYS A 306 -1.73 19.27 -15.80
CA LYS A 306 -1.79 18.15 -16.74
C LYS A 306 -0.38 17.58 -16.86
N VAL A 307 -0.20 16.30 -16.69
CA VAL A 307 1.11 15.65 -16.79
C VAL A 307 1.08 14.53 -17.84
N SER A 308 2.23 14.29 -18.46
CA SER A 308 2.48 13.10 -19.25
C SER A 308 3.12 12.03 -18.37
N LEU A 309 2.90 10.76 -18.74
CA LEU A 309 3.43 9.59 -18.04
C LEU A 309 4.52 8.94 -18.89
N ARG A 310 5.58 8.45 -18.23
CA ARG A 310 6.61 7.58 -18.82
C ARG A 310 6.21 6.11 -18.68
N SER A 311 7.07 5.19 -19.12
CA SER A 311 6.85 3.77 -18.89
C SER A 311 6.75 3.47 -17.40
N ILE A 312 5.66 2.82 -17.02
CA ILE A 312 5.35 2.52 -15.63
C ILE A 312 6.31 1.48 -15.05
N ASN A 313 6.69 0.48 -15.85
CA ASN A 313 7.59 -0.60 -15.44
C ASN A 313 9.05 -0.13 -15.39
N ASP A 314 9.48 0.74 -16.33
CA ASP A 314 10.86 1.23 -16.36
C ASP A 314 11.21 1.99 -15.09
N GLY A 315 10.32 2.90 -14.63
CA GLY A 315 10.56 3.67 -13.42
C GLY A 315 10.68 2.80 -12.16
N LEU A 316 9.87 1.74 -12.06
CA LEU A 316 9.96 0.78 -10.96
C LEU A 316 11.23 -0.06 -11.06
N HIS A 317 11.56 -0.55 -12.25
CA HIS A 317 12.78 -1.33 -12.50
C HIS A 317 14.05 -0.53 -12.18
N GLU A 318 14.14 0.72 -12.64
CA GLU A 318 15.25 1.63 -12.33
C GLU A 318 15.44 1.76 -10.81
N LYS A 319 14.35 2.02 -10.07
CA LYS A 319 14.41 2.18 -8.61
C LYS A 319 14.82 0.90 -7.90
N LEU A 320 14.27 -0.25 -8.29
CA LEU A 320 14.61 -1.54 -7.67
C LEU A 320 16.04 -1.97 -8.00
N SER A 321 16.54 -1.68 -9.21
CA SER A 321 17.94 -1.88 -9.60
C SER A 321 18.91 -1.04 -8.76
N GLU A 322 18.58 0.23 -8.52
CA GLU A 322 19.33 1.12 -7.62
C GLU A 322 19.41 0.51 -6.21
N LEU A 323 18.25 0.13 -5.65
CA LEU A 323 18.16 -0.47 -4.31
C LEU A 323 18.92 -1.80 -4.22
N GLN A 324 18.86 -2.63 -5.25
CA GLN A 324 19.62 -3.88 -5.30
C GLN A 324 21.13 -3.62 -5.33
N SER A 325 21.58 -2.57 -6.02
CA SER A 325 22.98 -2.19 -6.06
C SER A 325 23.48 -1.66 -4.70
N GLU A 326 22.59 -0.98 -3.95
CA GLU A 326 22.90 -0.41 -2.63
C GLU A 326 22.84 -1.45 -1.50
N LEU A 327 21.82 -2.29 -1.50
CA LEU A 327 21.44 -3.14 -0.36
C LEU A 327 21.68 -4.63 -0.58
N GLY A 328 22.03 -5.04 -1.80
CA GLY A 328 22.11 -6.46 -2.17
C GLY A 328 20.78 -7.03 -2.67
N LYS A 329 20.75 -8.34 -2.90
CA LYS A 329 19.62 -9.04 -3.47
C LYS A 329 18.37 -8.95 -2.58
N PRO A 330 17.15 -8.74 -3.15
CA PRO A 330 15.94 -8.68 -2.35
C PRO A 330 15.54 -10.05 -1.78
N ALA A 331 15.35 -10.13 -0.49
CA ALA A 331 14.57 -11.19 0.14
C ALA A 331 13.09 -11.04 -0.26
N MET A 332 12.59 -9.79 -0.25
CA MET A 332 11.24 -9.45 -0.68
C MET A 332 11.13 -7.93 -0.90
N VAL A 333 10.25 -7.54 -1.81
CA VAL A 333 9.71 -6.17 -1.91
C VAL A 333 8.23 -6.23 -1.55
N LEU A 334 7.86 -5.68 -0.39
CA LEU A 334 6.45 -5.52 -0.02
C LEU A 334 5.97 -4.17 -0.56
N GLY A 335 4.96 -4.19 -1.41
CA GLY A 335 4.46 -3.00 -2.11
C GLY A 335 2.97 -2.75 -1.93
N MET A 336 2.62 -1.47 -1.89
CA MET A 336 1.29 -0.92 -2.11
C MET A 336 1.33 -0.20 -3.45
N ASP A 337 0.61 -0.71 -4.43
CA ASP A 337 0.58 -0.17 -5.78
C ASP A 337 -0.80 0.40 -6.06
N CYS A 338 -0.87 1.66 -6.47
CA CYS A 338 -2.16 2.28 -6.76
C CYS A 338 -2.96 1.43 -7.76
N PHE A 339 -4.23 1.21 -7.50
CA PHE A 339 -5.05 0.42 -8.42
C PHE A 339 -5.16 1.07 -9.81
N LEU A 340 -5.04 2.40 -9.92
CA LEU A 340 -5.01 3.12 -11.22
C LEU A 340 -3.75 2.78 -12.03
N ARG A 341 -2.62 2.44 -11.37
CA ARG A 341 -1.44 1.93 -12.08
C ARG A 341 -1.70 0.56 -12.66
N ARG A 342 -2.42 -0.31 -11.95
CA ARG A 342 -2.87 -1.60 -12.53
C ARG A 342 -3.79 -1.37 -13.73
N VAL A 343 -4.77 -0.45 -13.64
CA VAL A 343 -5.63 -0.08 -14.78
C VAL A 343 -4.79 0.35 -15.98
N GLU A 344 -3.78 1.18 -15.78
CA GLU A 344 -2.85 1.60 -16.83
C GLU A 344 -2.09 0.41 -17.44
N VAL A 345 -1.55 -0.49 -16.60
CA VAL A 345 -0.83 -1.71 -17.03
C VAL A 345 -1.74 -2.62 -17.85
N GLU A 346 -2.97 -2.86 -17.40
CA GLU A 346 -3.97 -3.67 -18.10
C GLU A 346 -4.34 -3.03 -19.44
N HIS A 347 -4.64 -1.71 -19.46
CA HIS A 347 -5.00 -0.98 -20.66
C HIS A 347 -3.87 -0.96 -21.72
N LYS A 348 -2.63 -0.81 -21.28
CA LYS A 348 -1.44 -0.80 -22.15
C LYS A 348 -0.94 -2.21 -22.52
N GLY A 349 -1.54 -3.28 -22.01
CA GLY A 349 -1.13 -4.66 -22.27
C GLY A 349 0.20 -5.07 -21.65
N LEU A 350 0.63 -4.41 -20.55
CA LEU A 350 1.94 -4.60 -19.91
C LEU A 350 1.95 -5.67 -18.81
N CYS A 351 0.88 -6.46 -18.66
CA CYS A 351 0.75 -7.43 -17.56
C CYS A 351 1.89 -8.46 -17.50
N ASN A 352 2.40 -8.93 -18.64
CA ASN A 352 3.50 -9.89 -18.67
C ASN A 352 4.82 -9.27 -18.21
N GLU A 353 5.14 -8.06 -18.67
CA GLU A 353 6.35 -7.34 -18.26
C GLU A 353 6.31 -7.04 -16.75
N THR A 354 5.16 -6.62 -16.23
CA THR A 354 4.96 -6.38 -14.80
C THR A 354 5.13 -7.68 -14.00
N LYS A 355 4.60 -8.80 -14.49
CA LYS A 355 4.79 -10.12 -13.88
C LYS A 355 6.27 -10.52 -13.82
N GLU A 356 7.03 -10.32 -14.90
CA GLU A 356 8.48 -10.60 -14.94
C GLU A 356 9.22 -9.75 -13.89
N LEU A 357 8.85 -8.48 -13.74
CA LEU A 357 9.39 -7.58 -12.74
C LEU A 357 9.08 -8.08 -11.31
N HIS A 358 7.84 -8.53 -11.05
CA HIS A 358 7.45 -9.12 -9.78
C HIS A 358 8.27 -10.38 -9.45
N GLN A 359 8.55 -11.22 -10.44
CA GLN A 359 9.38 -12.42 -10.26
C GLN A 359 10.83 -12.06 -9.98
N GLN A 360 11.39 -11.11 -10.75
CA GLN A 360 12.78 -10.70 -10.65
C GLN A 360 13.14 -10.17 -9.25
N TYR A 361 12.26 -9.35 -8.67
CA TYR A 361 12.50 -8.67 -7.39
C TYR A 361 11.74 -9.27 -6.21
N ASN A 362 11.06 -10.42 -6.40
CA ASN A 362 10.22 -11.03 -5.37
C ASN A 362 9.20 -10.04 -4.78
N ILE A 363 8.46 -9.35 -5.68
CA ILE A 363 7.47 -8.34 -5.30
C ILE A 363 6.17 -9.02 -4.88
N VAL A 364 5.59 -8.54 -3.78
CA VAL A 364 4.30 -8.98 -3.23
C VAL A 364 3.58 -7.79 -2.60
N GLY A 365 2.26 -7.78 -2.65
CA GLY A 365 1.47 -6.72 -2.04
C GLY A 365 0.04 -6.64 -2.57
N PHE A 366 -0.51 -5.43 -2.56
CA PHE A 366 -1.88 -5.20 -2.98
C PHE A 366 -2.07 -3.87 -3.73
N ASN A 367 -3.15 -3.78 -4.52
CA ASN A 367 -3.57 -2.54 -5.14
C ASN A 367 -4.38 -1.71 -4.14
N ALA A 368 -3.84 -0.54 -3.82
CA ALA A 368 -4.37 0.39 -2.84
C ALA A 368 -5.25 1.49 -3.49
N TYR A 369 -6.14 2.08 -2.71
CA TYR A 369 -6.86 3.31 -3.11
C TYR A 369 -6.01 4.57 -2.93
N GLY A 370 -4.92 4.48 -2.17
CA GLY A 370 -3.90 5.49 -2.01
C GLY A 370 -2.71 4.92 -1.27
N GLU A 371 -1.54 5.44 -1.55
CA GLU A 371 -0.29 4.99 -0.95
C GLU A 371 0.17 6.01 0.09
N HIS A 372 0.95 5.55 1.08
CA HIS A 372 1.40 6.37 2.20
C HIS A 372 2.92 6.35 2.29
N ILE A 373 3.53 7.53 2.41
CA ILE A 373 4.95 7.66 2.76
C ILE A 373 5.19 8.98 3.51
N LYS A 374 5.92 8.93 4.62
CA LYS A 374 6.34 10.12 5.37
C LYS A 374 5.19 11.11 5.61
N GLY A 375 4.06 10.64 6.09
CA GLY A 375 2.89 11.47 6.38
C GLY A 375 2.11 11.99 5.17
N ILE A 376 2.48 11.59 3.96
CA ILE A 376 1.85 12.06 2.72
C ILE A 376 0.97 10.95 2.15
N HIS A 377 -0.27 11.29 1.81
CA HIS A 377 -1.16 10.46 1.00
C HIS A 377 -0.86 10.67 -0.48
N LEU A 378 -0.55 9.60 -1.18
CA LEU A 378 -0.16 9.58 -2.57
C LEU A 378 -1.19 8.84 -3.43
N ASN A 379 -1.17 9.14 -4.72
CA ASN A 379 -1.93 8.42 -5.73
C ASN A 379 -1.02 8.11 -6.93
N GLN A 380 -1.33 7.04 -7.64
CA GLN A 380 -0.60 6.55 -8.80
C GLN A 380 0.90 6.39 -8.55
N THR A 381 1.25 5.91 -7.36
CA THR A 381 2.61 5.53 -7.00
C THR A 381 2.72 4.03 -6.71
N PHE A 382 3.92 3.49 -6.78
CA PHE A 382 4.29 2.26 -6.13
C PHE A 382 5.10 2.63 -4.88
N THR A 383 4.58 2.30 -3.71
CA THR A 383 5.21 2.61 -2.43
C THR A 383 5.43 1.32 -1.65
N GLY A 384 6.58 1.16 -1.02
CA GLY A 384 6.86 -0.08 -0.31
C GLY A 384 8.15 -0.09 0.47
N VAL A 385 8.50 -1.28 0.95
CA VAL A 385 9.79 -1.59 1.58
C VAL A 385 10.54 -2.64 0.78
N TYR A 386 11.78 -2.34 0.46
CA TYR A 386 12.77 -3.30 -0.04
C TYR A 386 13.46 -3.94 1.15
N LEU A 387 13.33 -5.26 1.31
CA LEU A 387 14.01 -6.06 2.32
C LEU A 387 15.12 -6.83 1.63
N SER A 388 16.36 -6.64 2.07
CA SER A 388 17.53 -7.34 1.51
C SER A 388 17.67 -8.76 2.10
N GLU A 389 18.38 -9.66 1.42
CA GLU A 389 18.86 -10.92 2.01
C GLU A 389 20.01 -10.67 3.02
N GLU A 390 20.62 -9.47 3.03
CA GLU A 390 21.73 -9.12 3.90
C GLU A 390 21.25 -8.56 5.24
N THR A 391 21.91 -8.94 6.32
CA THR A 391 21.68 -8.39 7.66
C THR A 391 22.47 -7.10 7.88
N HIS A 392 22.02 -6.28 8.82
CA HIS A 392 22.86 -5.26 9.41
C HIS A 392 23.98 -5.96 10.19
N GLY A 393 25.23 -5.56 9.91
CA GLY A 393 26.40 -6.07 10.61
C GLY A 393 26.50 -5.55 12.04
#